data_9e65b3eaee4878313e814d572dd7f2e8
#
_entry.id   9e65b3eaee4878313e814d572dd7f2e8
#
_cell.length_a   1.000
_cell.length_b   1.000
_cell.length_c   1.000
_cell.angle_alpha   90.00
_cell.angle_beta   90.00
_cell.angle_gamma   90.00
#
_symmetry.space_group_name_H-M   'P 1'
#
loop_
_entity.id
_entity.type
_entity.pdbx_description
1 polymer ?
#
loop_
_entity_poly.entity_id
_entity_poly.type
_entity_poly.pdbx_seq_one_letter_code
_entity_poly.pdbx_strand_id
1 'polypeptide(L)'
;MQVETRKSGIEVIGNIPWGTHFCQFYRTKKELVDTLVPYFRAGLENNEFCICITTDNLLADDTLKVLSKSVKGFPDYLQKGQFELVPYREWYLKTGSFDSARVLQAWEQKLNQALQKGYAGLRFATNNIWGKKNDWCAVTDYGAAFNNVIGNFKIIALCNYALSGCNTSEIIDVIGNHEFA
;
A
#
# COMPACT_ATOMS: atom_id res chain seq x y z
N MET A 1 -9.06 26.33 -4.29
CA MET A 1 -8.22 25.47 -5.14
C MET A 1 -8.92 24.12 -5.26
N GLN A 2 -9.06 23.58 -6.48
CA GLN A 2 -9.60 22.23 -6.67
C GLN A 2 -8.57 21.22 -6.17
N VAL A 3 -8.97 20.30 -5.28
CA VAL A 3 -8.10 19.24 -4.80
C VAL A 3 -7.88 18.26 -5.97
N GLU A 4 -6.62 17.98 -6.29
CA GLU A 4 -6.27 17.00 -7.33
C GLU A 4 -6.65 15.59 -6.86
N THR A 5 -7.58 14.95 -7.57
CA THR A 5 -8.06 13.60 -7.25
C THR A 5 -7.54 12.57 -8.25
N ARG A 6 -7.44 11.34 -7.81
CA ARG A 6 -6.98 10.16 -8.55
C ARG A 6 -8.01 9.05 -8.46
N LYS A 7 -8.12 8.24 -9.49
CA LYS A 7 -8.97 7.04 -9.43
C LYS A 7 -8.42 6.08 -8.40
N SER A 8 -9.23 5.66 -7.42
CA SER A 8 -8.81 4.60 -6.48
C SER A 8 -8.64 3.26 -7.20
N GLY A 9 -9.40 3.00 -8.24
CA GLY A 9 -9.58 1.72 -8.90
C GLY A 9 -10.65 0.84 -8.24
N ILE A 10 -11.14 1.25 -7.08
CA ILE A 10 -12.18 0.54 -6.32
C ILE A 10 -13.49 1.30 -6.52
N GLU A 11 -14.48 0.64 -7.13
CA GLU A 11 -15.71 1.29 -7.61
C GLU A 11 -16.48 2.02 -6.51
N VAL A 12 -16.64 1.37 -5.35
CA VAL A 12 -17.39 1.96 -4.22
C VAL A 12 -16.69 3.16 -3.59
N ILE A 13 -15.39 3.31 -3.81
CA ILE A 13 -14.58 4.44 -3.28
C ILE A 13 -14.52 5.58 -4.30
N GLY A 14 -14.43 5.26 -5.59
CA GLY A 14 -14.35 6.25 -6.66
C GLY A 14 -13.01 6.99 -6.71
N ASN A 15 -13.07 8.33 -6.82
CA ASN A 15 -11.88 9.18 -6.86
C ASN A 15 -11.50 9.65 -5.46
N ILE A 16 -10.20 9.65 -5.18
CA ILE A 16 -9.61 10.03 -3.90
C ILE A 16 -8.51 11.08 -4.09
N PRO A 17 -8.29 12.00 -3.15
CA PRO A 17 -7.18 12.95 -3.22
C PRO A 17 -5.83 12.26 -3.02
N TRP A 18 -4.76 12.94 -3.43
CA TRP A 18 -3.44 12.61 -2.93
C TRP A 18 -3.41 12.74 -1.40
N GLY A 19 -2.60 11.94 -0.75
CA GLY A 19 -2.52 11.89 0.70
C GLY A 19 -3.53 10.96 1.36
N THR A 20 -4.35 10.24 0.57
CA THR A 20 -5.33 9.29 1.12
C THR A 20 -4.66 8.04 1.68
N HIS A 21 -4.98 7.73 2.94
CA HIS A 21 -4.58 6.52 3.66
C HIS A 21 -5.82 5.75 4.10
N PHE A 22 -6.03 4.57 3.54
CA PHE A 22 -7.20 3.75 3.82
C PHE A 22 -6.85 2.28 3.99
N CYS A 23 -7.75 1.53 4.58
CA CYS A 23 -7.54 0.10 4.81
C CYS A 23 -8.63 -0.77 4.20
N GLN A 24 -8.31 -2.05 4.11
CA GLN A 24 -9.22 -3.13 3.74
C GLN A 24 -9.02 -4.29 4.69
N PHE A 25 -10.12 -4.84 5.18
CA PHE A 25 -10.12 -6.13 5.85
C PHE A 25 -10.55 -7.21 4.87
N TYR A 26 -9.84 -8.32 4.83
CA TYR A 26 -10.15 -9.43 3.95
C TYR A 26 -10.16 -10.77 4.70
N ARG A 27 -10.98 -11.71 4.22
CA ARG A 27 -11.08 -13.08 4.77
C ARG A 27 -10.35 -14.08 3.90
N THR A 28 -10.32 -13.84 2.61
CA THR A 28 -9.76 -14.77 1.62
C THR A 28 -8.76 -14.06 0.72
N LYS A 29 -7.80 -14.84 0.20
CA LYS A 29 -6.87 -14.38 -0.81
C LYS A 29 -7.56 -13.80 -2.04
N LYS A 30 -8.73 -14.36 -2.41
CA LYS A 30 -9.51 -13.86 -3.52
C LYS A 30 -9.98 -12.43 -3.28
N GLU A 31 -10.54 -12.13 -2.11
CA GLU A 31 -10.97 -10.78 -1.73
C GLU A 31 -9.81 -9.78 -1.78
N LEU A 32 -8.62 -10.16 -1.28
CA LEU A 32 -7.42 -9.34 -1.37
C LEU A 32 -7.06 -9.02 -2.83
N VAL A 33 -7.00 -10.03 -3.68
CA VAL A 33 -6.65 -9.89 -5.10
C VAL A 33 -7.69 -9.07 -5.86
N ASP A 34 -8.98 -9.29 -5.59
CA ASP A 34 -10.08 -8.55 -6.22
C ASP A 34 -10.00 -7.04 -5.96
N THR A 35 -9.36 -6.63 -4.86
CA THR A 35 -9.09 -5.21 -4.55
C THR A 35 -7.74 -4.73 -5.12
N LEU A 36 -6.68 -5.51 -4.96
CA LEU A 36 -5.33 -5.10 -5.39
C LEU A 36 -5.22 -4.90 -6.91
N VAL A 37 -5.91 -5.74 -7.71
CA VAL A 37 -5.85 -5.66 -9.17
C VAL A 37 -6.39 -4.34 -9.71
N PRO A 38 -7.63 -3.93 -9.43
CA PRO A 38 -8.14 -2.65 -9.93
C PRO A 38 -7.40 -1.46 -9.30
N TYR A 39 -6.96 -1.57 -8.03
CA TYR A 39 -6.19 -0.54 -7.36
C TYR A 39 -4.87 -0.24 -8.06
N PHE A 40 -4.06 -1.27 -8.36
CA PHE A 40 -2.79 -1.08 -9.06
C PHE A 40 -2.98 -0.75 -10.55
N ARG A 41 -3.99 -1.32 -11.21
CA ARG A 41 -4.33 -0.94 -12.57
C ARG A 41 -4.57 0.56 -12.68
N ALA A 42 -5.38 1.12 -11.78
CA ALA A 42 -5.66 2.55 -11.78
C ALA A 42 -4.38 3.39 -11.61
N GLY A 43 -3.45 2.99 -10.74
CA GLY A 43 -2.18 3.70 -10.58
C GLY A 43 -1.30 3.63 -11.82
N LEU A 44 -1.10 2.44 -12.36
CA LEU A 44 -0.24 2.22 -13.54
C LEU A 44 -0.75 2.99 -14.76
N GLU A 45 -2.06 2.94 -15.04
CA GLU A 45 -2.70 3.65 -16.15
C GLU A 45 -2.69 5.18 -15.97
N ASN A 46 -2.54 5.67 -14.75
CA ASN A 46 -2.47 7.11 -14.43
C ASN A 46 -1.04 7.61 -14.15
N ASN A 47 -0.03 6.91 -14.66
CA ASN A 47 1.38 7.26 -14.52
C ASN A 47 1.86 7.40 -13.08
N GLU A 48 1.36 6.55 -12.17
CA GLU A 48 1.83 6.50 -10.80
C GLU A 48 2.89 5.40 -10.65
N PHE A 49 3.90 5.62 -9.81
CA PHE A 49 4.82 4.58 -9.41
C PHE A 49 4.13 3.68 -8.37
N CYS A 50 4.11 2.39 -8.62
CA CYS A 50 3.35 1.44 -7.81
C CYS A 50 4.26 0.50 -7.01
N ILE A 51 3.98 0.31 -5.71
CA ILE A 51 4.71 -0.62 -4.84
C ILE A 51 3.72 -1.55 -4.15
N CYS A 52 3.97 -2.86 -4.26
CA CYS A 52 3.27 -3.86 -3.47
C CYS A 52 4.22 -4.46 -2.44
N ILE A 53 3.91 -4.31 -1.15
CA ILE A 53 4.67 -4.95 -0.07
C ILE A 53 4.00 -6.25 0.33
N THR A 54 4.73 -7.36 0.22
CA THR A 54 4.22 -8.70 0.47
C THR A 54 4.90 -9.34 1.68
N THR A 55 4.15 -10.19 2.37
CA THR A 55 4.64 -10.91 3.57
C THR A 55 5.42 -12.17 3.26
N ASP A 56 5.13 -12.80 2.12
CA ASP A 56 5.82 -14.02 1.68
C ASP A 56 5.95 -14.09 0.15
N ASN A 57 6.83 -14.97 -0.32
CA ASN A 57 7.12 -15.15 -1.74
C ASN A 57 5.95 -15.77 -2.51
N LEU A 58 5.13 -16.62 -1.87
CA LEU A 58 3.97 -17.25 -2.52
C LEU A 58 2.92 -16.21 -2.86
N LEU A 59 2.64 -15.29 -1.93
CA LEU A 59 1.72 -14.18 -2.18
C LEU A 59 2.27 -13.23 -3.26
N ALA A 60 3.58 -13.04 -3.29
CA ALA A 60 4.28 -12.26 -4.30
C ALA A 60 4.06 -12.83 -5.70
N ASP A 61 4.35 -14.11 -5.91
CA ASP A 61 4.21 -14.79 -7.20
C ASP A 61 2.77 -14.79 -7.71
N ASP A 62 1.82 -15.03 -6.81
CA ASP A 62 0.41 -15.02 -7.19
C ASP A 62 -0.09 -13.62 -7.52
N THR A 63 0.36 -12.59 -6.80
CA THR A 63 0.03 -11.20 -7.11
C THR A 63 0.55 -10.82 -8.50
N LEU A 64 1.82 -11.13 -8.81
CA LEU A 64 2.39 -10.87 -10.14
C LEU A 64 1.65 -11.64 -11.24
N LYS A 65 1.33 -12.93 -11.03
CA LYS A 65 0.57 -13.73 -11.99
C LYS A 65 -0.81 -13.15 -12.28
N VAL A 66 -1.51 -12.68 -11.25
CA VAL A 66 -2.85 -12.12 -11.42
C VAL A 66 -2.77 -10.74 -12.07
N LEU A 67 -1.85 -9.87 -11.67
CA LEU A 67 -1.64 -8.57 -12.32
C LEU A 67 -1.26 -8.75 -13.79
N SER A 68 -0.39 -9.70 -14.12
CA SER A 68 0.01 -9.99 -15.51
C SER A 68 -1.14 -10.45 -16.39
N LYS A 69 -2.13 -11.14 -15.81
CA LYS A 69 -3.33 -11.59 -16.54
C LYS A 69 -4.40 -10.50 -16.64
N SER A 70 -4.49 -9.63 -15.64
CA SER A 70 -5.62 -8.71 -15.47
C SER A 70 -5.31 -7.26 -15.87
N VAL A 71 -4.05 -6.88 -15.91
CA VAL A 71 -3.62 -5.53 -16.30
C VAL A 71 -2.95 -5.59 -17.68
N LYS A 72 -3.59 -4.96 -18.65
CA LYS A 72 -3.05 -4.93 -20.03
C LYS A 72 -1.67 -4.25 -20.05
N GLY A 73 -0.68 -4.92 -20.63
CA GLY A 73 0.68 -4.38 -20.73
C GLY A 73 1.47 -4.42 -19.41
N PHE A 74 1.06 -5.21 -18.44
CA PHE A 74 1.75 -5.30 -17.16
C PHE A 74 3.26 -5.63 -17.26
N PRO A 75 3.71 -6.51 -18.17
CA PRO A 75 5.14 -6.75 -18.39
C PRO A 75 5.93 -5.48 -18.73
N ASP A 76 5.33 -4.55 -19.49
CA ASP A 76 5.99 -3.30 -19.87
C ASP A 76 6.15 -2.37 -18.65
N TYR A 77 5.17 -2.35 -17.74
CA TYR A 77 5.27 -1.61 -16.48
C TYR A 77 6.37 -2.16 -15.57
N LEU A 78 6.52 -3.48 -15.51
CA LEU A 78 7.62 -4.13 -14.79
C LEU A 78 8.98 -3.79 -15.41
N GLN A 79 9.10 -3.90 -16.73
CA GLN A 79 10.34 -3.62 -17.45
C GLN A 79 10.78 -2.15 -17.30
N LYS A 80 9.83 -1.23 -17.32
CA LYS A 80 10.07 0.21 -17.08
C LYS A 80 10.37 0.55 -15.62
N GLY A 81 10.22 -0.41 -14.71
CA GLY A 81 10.36 -0.20 -13.28
C GLY A 81 9.29 0.74 -12.71
N GLN A 82 8.06 0.71 -13.26
CA GLN A 82 6.91 1.46 -12.74
C GLN A 82 6.16 0.69 -11.66
N PHE A 83 6.37 -0.61 -11.56
CA PHE A 83 5.84 -1.47 -10.51
C PHE A 83 6.99 -2.19 -9.80
N GLU A 84 6.99 -2.12 -8.48
CA GLU A 84 7.91 -2.88 -7.62
C GLU A 84 7.14 -3.78 -6.66
N LEU A 85 7.66 -4.97 -6.47
CA LEU A 85 7.21 -5.89 -5.44
C LEU A 85 8.32 -6.06 -4.42
N VAL A 86 8.04 -5.71 -3.17
CA VAL A 86 9.05 -5.63 -2.11
C VAL A 86 8.66 -6.57 -0.97
N PRO A 87 9.56 -7.46 -0.54
CA PRO A 87 9.34 -8.26 0.66
C PRO A 87 9.18 -7.39 1.90
N TYR A 88 8.22 -7.73 2.77
CA TYR A 88 7.97 -7.05 4.04
C TYR A 88 9.25 -6.81 4.86
N ARG A 89 10.09 -7.86 4.97
CA ARG A 89 11.34 -7.79 5.75
C ARG A 89 12.31 -6.75 5.20
N GLU A 90 12.40 -6.59 3.90
CA GLU A 90 13.29 -5.62 3.24
C GLU A 90 12.79 -4.19 3.41
N TRP A 91 11.48 -3.99 3.54
CA TRP A 91 10.90 -2.68 3.74
C TRP A 91 10.87 -2.28 5.21
N TYR A 92 10.22 -3.08 6.04
CA TYR A 92 9.95 -2.72 7.43
C TYR A 92 11.04 -3.14 8.41
N LEU A 93 11.75 -4.24 8.15
CA LEU A 93 12.74 -4.83 9.05
C LEU A 93 14.16 -4.79 8.48
N LYS A 94 14.46 -3.84 7.61
CA LYS A 94 15.76 -3.76 6.91
C LYS A 94 16.97 -3.71 7.85
N THR A 95 16.82 -3.16 9.05
CA THR A 95 17.86 -3.06 10.08
C THR A 95 17.78 -4.16 11.15
N GLY A 96 16.93 -5.18 10.92
CA GLY A 96 16.69 -6.28 11.86
C GLY A 96 15.53 -6.04 12.83
N SER A 97 15.10 -4.79 13.00
CA SER A 97 13.94 -4.39 13.80
C SER A 97 13.09 -3.35 13.08
N PHE A 98 11.84 -3.20 13.52
CA PHE A 98 10.97 -2.13 13.03
C PHE A 98 11.41 -0.77 13.59
N ASP A 99 11.53 0.20 12.69
CA ASP A 99 11.86 1.59 13.01
C ASP A 99 10.92 2.52 12.22
N SER A 100 9.98 3.12 12.91
CA SER A 100 8.93 3.98 12.37
C SER A 100 9.52 5.19 11.61
N ALA A 101 10.49 5.89 12.19
CA ALA A 101 11.10 7.07 11.59
C ALA A 101 11.82 6.73 10.27
N ARG A 102 12.55 5.63 10.26
CA ARG A 102 13.22 5.11 9.05
C ARG A 102 12.21 4.76 7.95
N VAL A 103 11.09 4.13 8.32
CA VAL A 103 10.06 3.73 7.33
C VAL A 103 9.38 4.96 6.74
N LEU A 104 9.04 5.96 7.56
CA LEU A 104 8.49 7.24 7.07
C LEU A 104 9.45 7.92 6.09
N GLN A 105 10.72 8.01 6.44
CA GLN A 105 11.74 8.58 5.56
C GLN A 105 11.90 7.78 4.26
N ALA A 106 11.81 6.44 4.32
CA ALA A 106 11.88 5.59 3.13
C ALA A 106 10.73 5.87 2.15
N TRP A 107 9.51 6.12 2.63
CA TRP A 107 8.38 6.51 1.78
C TRP A 107 8.61 7.86 1.10
N GLU A 108 9.11 8.86 1.82
CA GLU A 108 9.45 10.17 1.26
C GLU A 108 10.54 10.06 0.19
N GLN A 109 11.60 9.31 0.47
CA GLN A 109 12.68 9.07 -0.50
C GLN A 109 12.16 8.36 -1.75
N LYS A 110 11.26 7.38 -1.58
CA LYS A 110 10.69 6.64 -2.71
C LYS A 110 9.76 7.51 -3.55
N LEU A 111 8.97 8.37 -2.92
CA LEU A 111 8.18 9.37 -3.63
C LEU A 111 9.07 10.32 -4.44
N ASN A 112 10.12 10.85 -3.83
CA ASN A 112 11.03 11.78 -4.51
C ASN A 112 11.70 11.11 -5.72
N GLN A 113 12.12 9.85 -5.61
CA GLN A 113 12.65 9.06 -6.73
C GLN A 113 11.61 8.87 -7.84
N ALA A 114 10.34 8.59 -7.48
CA ALA A 114 9.25 8.46 -8.43
C ALA A 114 8.99 9.75 -9.21
N LEU A 115 8.93 10.88 -8.50
CA LEU A 115 8.73 12.21 -9.11
C LEU A 115 9.90 12.58 -10.04
N GLN A 116 11.15 12.31 -9.65
CA GLN A 116 12.34 12.53 -10.48
C GLN A 116 12.33 11.71 -11.77
N LYS A 117 11.73 10.52 -11.74
CA LYS A 117 11.52 9.67 -12.93
C LYS A 117 10.33 10.11 -13.80
N GLY A 118 9.60 11.16 -13.42
CA GLY A 118 8.45 11.70 -14.16
C GLY A 118 7.11 11.01 -13.86
N TYR A 119 7.03 10.21 -12.79
CA TYR A 119 5.74 9.69 -12.33
C TYR A 119 4.93 10.77 -11.62
N ALA A 120 3.60 10.66 -11.67
CA ALA A 120 2.68 11.63 -11.07
C ALA A 120 2.71 11.62 -9.53
N GLY A 121 3.12 10.51 -8.93
CA GLY A 121 3.20 10.26 -7.51
C GLY A 121 3.44 8.79 -7.22
N LEU A 122 3.21 8.38 -5.98
CA LEU A 122 3.43 7.04 -5.46
C LEU A 122 2.11 6.41 -5.03
N ARG A 123 1.87 5.18 -5.43
CA ARG A 123 0.77 4.34 -4.94
C ARG A 123 1.34 3.06 -4.33
N PHE A 124 0.97 2.74 -3.10
CA PHE A 124 1.39 1.48 -2.55
C PHE A 124 0.27 0.70 -1.86
N ALA A 125 0.43 -0.60 -1.82
CA ALA A 125 -0.37 -1.46 -0.99
C ALA A 125 0.53 -2.31 -0.11
N THR A 126 0.13 -2.46 1.16
CA THR A 126 0.79 -3.35 2.11
C THR A 126 -0.14 -4.48 2.49
N ASN A 127 0.41 -5.66 2.65
CA ASN A 127 -0.31 -6.76 3.29
C ASN A 127 0.25 -6.89 4.70
N ASN A 128 -0.48 -6.32 5.66
CA ASN A 128 -0.03 -6.24 7.04
C ASN A 128 -0.36 -7.56 7.77
N ILE A 129 0.64 -8.44 7.83
CA ILE A 129 0.67 -9.53 8.81
C ILE A 129 1.72 -9.13 9.83
N TRP A 130 1.30 -8.43 10.86
CA TRP A 130 2.16 -8.14 11.99
C TRP A 130 2.28 -9.44 12.80
N GLY A 131 3.32 -10.19 12.50
CA GLY A 131 3.47 -11.58 12.90
C GLY A 131 3.79 -11.84 14.36
N LYS A 132 3.80 -10.83 15.23
CA LYS A 132 3.93 -11.04 16.68
C LYS A 132 3.14 -9.97 17.41
N LYS A 133 2.27 -10.39 18.32
CA LYS A 133 1.47 -9.52 19.22
C LYS A 133 2.29 -8.48 20.00
N ASN A 134 3.59 -8.69 20.15
CA ASN A 134 4.48 -7.80 20.89
C ASN A 134 4.79 -6.48 20.18
N ASP A 135 4.52 -6.37 18.88
CA ASP A 135 4.85 -5.19 18.08
C ASP A 135 3.61 -4.34 17.75
N TRP A 136 2.42 -4.72 18.23
CA TRP A 136 1.16 -4.06 17.85
C TRP A 136 1.14 -2.57 18.19
N CYS A 137 1.60 -2.17 19.37
CA CYS A 137 1.67 -0.76 19.76
C CYS A 137 2.56 0.05 18.79
N ALA A 138 3.74 -0.47 18.46
CA ALA A 138 4.64 0.21 17.52
C ALA A 138 4.03 0.38 16.12
N VAL A 139 3.15 -0.54 15.74
CA VAL A 139 2.42 -0.53 14.47
C VAL A 139 1.32 0.51 14.46
N THR A 140 0.50 0.55 15.51
CA THR A 140 -0.56 1.54 15.64
C THR A 140 0.01 2.95 15.74
N ASP A 141 1.09 3.14 16.51
CA ASP A 141 1.82 4.41 16.60
C ASP A 141 2.38 4.85 15.24
N TYR A 142 2.94 3.90 14.46
CA TYR A 142 3.38 4.17 13.10
C TYR A 142 2.20 4.52 12.18
N GLY A 143 1.09 3.79 12.26
CA GLY A 143 -0.12 4.08 11.48
C GLY A 143 -0.63 5.49 11.73
N ALA A 144 -0.71 5.90 13.00
CA ALA A 144 -1.09 7.25 13.40
C ALA A 144 -0.08 8.31 12.90
N ALA A 145 1.22 8.06 13.07
CA ALA A 145 2.27 8.97 12.59
C ALA A 145 2.23 9.13 11.06
N PHE A 146 2.03 8.02 10.33
CA PHE A 146 1.91 8.04 8.87
C PHE A 146 0.66 8.82 8.43
N ASN A 147 -0.49 8.58 9.08
CA ASN A 147 -1.73 9.30 8.78
C ASN A 147 -1.61 10.82 8.99
N ASN A 148 -0.84 11.25 9.98
CA ASN A 148 -0.60 12.67 10.25
C ASN A 148 0.25 13.38 9.18
N VAL A 149 1.05 12.67 8.42
CA VAL A 149 2.00 13.27 7.47
C VAL A 149 1.63 13.03 6.01
N ILE A 150 0.91 11.95 5.69
CA ILE A 150 0.65 11.51 4.32
C ILE A 150 -0.11 12.57 3.49
N GLY A 151 -0.98 13.35 4.13
CA GLY A 151 -1.73 14.43 3.48
C GLY A 151 -0.85 15.50 2.79
N ASN A 152 0.43 15.58 3.15
CA ASN A 152 1.40 16.49 2.55
C ASN A 152 2.10 15.90 1.31
N PHE A 153 1.83 14.64 0.96
CA PHE A 153 2.55 13.91 -0.06
C PHE A 153 1.63 13.47 -1.22
N LYS A 154 2.19 13.38 -2.42
CA LYS A 154 1.53 12.71 -3.56
C LYS A 154 1.63 11.19 -3.43
N ILE A 155 1.07 10.65 -2.34
CA ILE A 155 1.02 9.23 -2.01
C ILE A 155 -0.43 8.79 -1.85
N ILE A 156 -0.76 7.60 -2.33
CA ILE A 156 -2.00 6.88 -2.02
C ILE A 156 -1.61 5.55 -1.38
N ALA A 157 -2.14 5.29 -0.20
CA ALA A 157 -1.78 4.14 0.62
C ALA A 157 -2.98 3.24 0.91
N LEU A 158 -2.86 1.96 0.59
CA LEU A 158 -3.82 0.91 0.95
C LEU A 158 -3.18 -0.10 1.89
N CYS A 159 -3.71 -0.20 3.10
CA CYS A 159 -3.30 -1.20 4.09
C CYS A 159 -4.27 -2.36 4.12
N ASN A 160 -3.80 -3.58 3.86
CA ASN A 160 -4.65 -4.77 3.85
C ASN A 160 -4.43 -5.61 5.10
N TYR A 161 -5.50 -6.00 5.76
CA TYR A 161 -5.50 -6.78 7.01
C TYR A 161 -6.31 -8.06 6.87
N ALA A 162 -5.67 -9.19 7.13
CA ALA A 162 -6.37 -10.48 7.19
C ALA A 162 -7.19 -10.55 8.48
N LEU A 163 -8.52 -10.69 8.38
CA LEU A 163 -9.41 -10.79 9.54
C LEU A 163 -9.05 -11.94 10.48
N SER A 164 -8.53 -13.04 9.94
CA SER A 164 -8.06 -14.17 10.75
C SER A 164 -6.86 -13.85 11.65
N GLY A 165 -6.16 -12.75 11.36
CA GLY A 165 -4.99 -12.29 12.13
C GLY A 165 -5.30 -11.17 13.11
N CYS A 166 -6.54 -10.63 13.13
CA CYS A 166 -6.94 -9.50 13.96
C CYS A 166 -7.97 -9.90 15.01
N ASN A 167 -7.83 -9.39 16.22
CA ASN A 167 -8.90 -9.39 17.21
C ASN A 167 -9.75 -8.10 17.09
N THR A 168 -10.87 -8.01 17.81
CA THR A 168 -11.79 -6.88 17.72
C THR A 168 -11.16 -5.54 18.10
N SER A 169 -10.30 -5.50 19.11
CA SER A 169 -9.60 -4.26 19.50
C SER A 169 -8.66 -3.79 18.41
N GLU A 170 -7.88 -4.70 17.84
CA GLU A 170 -6.97 -4.41 16.73
C GLU A 170 -7.71 -3.88 15.49
N ILE A 171 -8.90 -4.40 15.20
CA ILE A 171 -9.75 -3.88 14.09
C ILE A 171 -10.17 -2.43 14.38
N ILE A 172 -10.57 -2.12 15.60
CA ILE A 172 -10.95 -0.77 16.00
C ILE A 172 -9.77 0.20 15.89
N ASP A 173 -8.59 -0.22 16.37
CA ASP A 173 -7.36 0.58 16.27
C ASP A 173 -6.99 0.88 14.81
N VAL A 174 -7.10 -0.13 13.94
CA VAL A 174 -6.85 0.05 12.50
C VAL A 174 -7.82 1.05 11.89
N ILE A 175 -9.12 0.89 12.13
CA ILE A 175 -10.14 1.82 11.60
C ILE A 175 -9.86 3.25 12.08
N GLY A 176 -9.47 3.42 13.35
CA GLY A 176 -9.17 4.73 13.92
C GLY A 176 -7.95 5.44 13.31
N ASN A 177 -7.05 4.70 12.68
CA ASN A 177 -5.82 5.20 12.06
C ASN A 177 -5.91 5.37 10.54
N HIS A 178 -7.08 5.22 9.93
CA HIS A 178 -7.28 5.35 8.49
C HIS A 178 -8.46 6.28 8.20
N GLU A 179 -8.43 6.96 7.05
CA GLU A 179 -9.53 7.85 6.65
C GLU A 179 -10.83 7.09 6.40
N PHE A 180 -10.72 5.85 5.89
CA PHE A 180 -11.84 4.91 5.72
C PHE A 180 -11.37 3.46 5.60
N ALA A 181 -12.30 2.52 5.83
CA ALA A 181 -12.09 1.09 5.82
C ALA A 181 -13.16 0.35 5.00
#